data_c97af1f4efda7eb64d8f8b561db9e03a
#
_entry.id   c97af1f4efda7eb64d8f8b561db9e03a
#
_cell.length_a   1.000
_cell.length_b   1.000
_cell.length_c   1.000
_cell.angle_alpha   90.00
_cell.angle_beta   90.00
_cell.angle_gamma   90.00
#
_symmetry.space_group_name_H-M   'P 1'
#
loop_
_entity.id
_entity.type
_entity.pdbx_description
1 polymer ?
#
loop_
_entity_poly.entity_id
_entity_poly.type
_entity_poly.pdbx_seq_one_letter_code
_entity_poly.pdbx_strand_id
1 'polypeptide(L)'
;MLPDKKIQVDFNAPDLSSNGGLVLVGLMKESIARKVARLIPDHRNQLFVQHSYEEMVCQRVGQIMCGYEDANDCDRLRHDSALKMSVGRKASDPDLCSQPTMTRLENHLDKKTLWAIAELFVKDYMSSFDKAPRKIILDVDDTNANTYGAQQLSLFNDYYDEYCYMPMVIFDGMNGKLILPLLRPGRRNKSLNIFGILRRVIEFIHKEWPHTMIELRGDSHFCSHEFMDWTRTHLYVKFTTGLSGNPVLMKKIDKQLRRAKGDFERHHADVRRYYSFEYKAKSWTYKQRVIAKIEVTDKGVNIRFIVTSNRNNKPETVYRRYCKRGTMELWIKDLKYFRADRMSCSSFKANMFRLFLYGAAYVTAYRLKSKAFSNTEVEVFTMDSFMKRIMLSAVFITEKKTFVRFSFSPHHRHLEAISQALTSLSA
;
A
#
# COMPACT_ATOMS: atom_id res chain seq x y z
N MET A 1 -9.44 -41.89 12.98
CA MET A 1 -8.26 -42.76 12.95
C MET A 1 -8.47 -43.77 11.85
N LEU A 2 -7.43 -44.13 11.09
CA LEU A 2 -7.51 -45.20 10.09
C LEU A 2 -7.37 -46.50 10.83
N PRO A 3 -8.43 -47.31 11.03
CA PRO A 3 -8.31 -48.55 11.72
C PRO A 3 -7.40 -49.50 10.92
N ASP A 4 -6.59 -50.27 11.60
CA ASP A 4 -5.70 -51.30 11.05
C ASP A 4 -4.50 -50.84 10.20
N LYS A 5 -4.15 -49.54 10.20
CA LYS A 5 -2.95 -49.05 9.51
C LYS A 5 -1.92 -48.44 10.48
N LYS A 6 -0.67 -48.90 10.39
CA LYS A 6 0.45 -48.30 11.10
C LYS A 6 0.78 -46.94 10.45
N ILE A 7 0.76 -45.88 11.25
CA ILE A 7 1.17 -44.56 10.79
C ILE A 7 2.70 -44.49 10.86
N GLN A 8 3.33 -44.08 9.75
CA GLN A 8 4.75 -43.76 9.66
C GLN A 8 4.88 -42.28 9.26
N VAL A 9 5.82 -41.57 9.85
CA VAL A 9 6.13 -40.18 9.57
C VAL A 9 7.60 -40.07 9.24
N ASP A 10 7.94 -39.43 8.14
CA ASP A 10 9.30 -39.09 7.77
C ASP A 10 9.39 -37.63 7.27
N PHE A 11 10.61 -37.13 7.11
CA PHE A 11 10.92 -35.76 6.67
C PHE A 11 11.91 -35.78 5.51
N ASN A 12 11.64 -36.61 4.50
CA ASN A 12 12.54 -36.91 3.40
C ASN A 12 12.10 -36.28 2.04
N ALA A 13 11.29 -35.23 2.08
CA ALA A 13 10.81 -34.53 0.88
C ALA A 13 11.35 -33.07 0.83
N PRO A 14 12.67 -32.85 0.61
CA PRO A 14 13.29 -31.52 0.65
C PRO A 14 12.76 -30.54 -0.42
N ASP A 15 12.22 -31.06 -1.51
CA ASP A 15 11.70 -30.29 -2.64
C ASP A 15 10.19 -30.03 -2.57
N LEU A 16 9.56 -30.39 -1.45
CA LEU A 16 8.18 -30.04 -1.16
C LEU A 16 8.15 -28.65 -0.49
N SER A 17 7.45 -27.70 -1.10
CA SER A 17 7.25 -26.34 -0.57
C SER A 17 5.77 -26.05 -0.40
N SER A 18 5.43 -25.33 0.66
CA SER A 18 4.09 -24.74 0.88
C SER A 18 3.94 -23.34 0.23
N ASN A 19 4.98 -22.83 -0.43
CA ASN A 19 5.10 -21.48 -0.94
C ASN A 19 5.09 -21.44 -2.47
N GLY A 20 4.32 -22.32 -3.11
CA GLY A 20 4.35 -22.55 -4.56
C GLY A 20 4.03 -21.35 -5.44
N GLY A 21 3.27 -20.38 -4.92
CA GLY A 21 3.04 -19.11 -5.62
C GLY A 21 4.30 -18.28 -5.85
N LEU A 22 5.39 -18.53 -5.13
CA LEU A 22 6.68 -17.87 -5.35
C LEU A 22 7.30 -18.19 -6.71
N VAL A 23 6.95 -19.33 -7.31
CA VAL A 23 7.34 -19.66 -8.69
C VAL A 23 6.90 -18.58 -9.67
N LEU A 24 5.68 -18.05 -9.48
CA LEU A 24 5.16 -16.96 -10.33
C LEU A 24 5.98 -15.67 -10.15
N VAL A 25 6.42 -15.38 -8.91
CA VAL A 25 7.28 -14.22 -8.61
C VAL A 25 8.64 -14.36 -9.31
N GLY A 26 9.22 -15.56 -9.28
CA GLY A 26 10.49 -15.86 -9.95
C GLY A 26 10.46 -15.65 -11.46
N LEU A 27 9.32 -15.90 -12.10
CA LEU A 27 9.12 -15.72 -13.55
C LEU A 27 8.86 -14.26 -13.96
N MET A 28 8.62 -13.34 -13.03
CA MET A 28 8.41 -11.93 -13.39
C MET A 28 9.69 -11.31 -13.95
N LYS A 29 9.62 -10.83 -15.20
CA LYS A 29 10.74 -10.14 -15.89
C LYS A 29 11.16 -8.86 -15.14
N GLU A 30 10.20 -8.13 -14.58
CA GLU A 30 10.44 -6.92 -13.79
C GLU A 30 9.89 -7.04 -12.37
N SER A 31 10.72 -6.72 -11.40
CA SER A 31 10.37 -6.72 -9.97
C SER A 31 10.79 -5.41 -9.31
N ILE A 32 9.88 -4.78 -8.58
CA ILE A 32 10.22 -3.61 -7.75
C ILE A 32 11.26 -3.98 -6.69
N ALA A 33 11.26 -5.23 -6.18
CA ALA A 33 12.26 -5.70 -5.23
C ALA A 33 13.68 -5.60 -5.78
N ARG A 34 13.89 -6.04 -7.04
CA ARG A 34 15.20 -5.90 -7.72
C ARG A 34 15.58 -4.44 -7.93
N LYS A 35 14.62 -3.59 -8.31
CA LYS A 35 14.86 -2.15 -8.47
C LYS A 35 15.25 -1.49 -7.14
N VAL A 36 14.61 -1.85 -6.02
CA VAL A 36 14.96 -1.40 -4.66
C VAL A 36 16.38 -1.84 -4.31
N ALA A 37 16.71 -3.10 -4.54
CA ALA A 37 18.04 -3.63 -4.22
C ALA A 37 19.17 -2.89 -4.91
N ARG A 38 18.98 -2.53 -6.19
CA ARG A 38 19.99 -1.79 -6.99
C ARG A 38 20.26 -0.37 -6.49
N LEU A 39 19.41 0.18 -5.64
CA LEU A 39 19.62 1.48 -5.01
C LEU A 39 20.44 1.39 -3.73
N ILE A 40 20.68 0.18 -3.19
CA ILE A 40 21.42 -0.02 -1.95
C ILE A 40 22.92 -0.12 -2.28
N PRO A 41 23.76 0.83 -1.84
CA PRO A 41 25.18 0.76 -2.08
C PRO A 41 25.78 -0.45 -1.36
N ASP A 42 26.52 -1.28 -2.08
CA ASP A 42 27.19 -2.45 -1.51
C ASP A 42 28.70 -2.19 -1.37
N HIS A 43 29.10 -1.84 -0.16
CA HIS A 43 30.50 -1.57 0.19
C HIS A 43 31.22 -2.81 0.77
N ARG A 44 30.57 -3.99 0.74
CA ARG A 44 31.16 -5.23 1.22
C ARG A 44 32.25 -5.69 0.25
N ASN A 45 33.28 -6.40 0.80
CA ASN A 45 34.26 -7.04 -0.07
C ASN A 45 33.59 -8.17 -0.86
N GLN A 46 33.45 -7.99 -2.17
CA GLN A 46 32.71 -8.88 -3.05
C GLN A 46 33.28 -10.32 -3.09
N LEU A 47 34.57 -10.52 -2.75
CA LEU A 47 35.16 -11.86 -2.67
C LEU A 47 34.54 -12.72 -1.56
N PHE A 48 33.94 -12.09 -0.54
CA PHE A 48 33.34 -12.78 0.61
C PHE A 48 31.78 -12.64 0.64
N VAL A 49 31.20 -12.05 -0.37
CA VAL A 49 29.73 -11.91 -0.44
C VAL A 49 29.11 -13.23 -0.90
N GLN A 50 28.43 -13.92 0.00
CA GLN A 50 27.66 -15.14 -0.30
C GLN A 50 26.26 -14.82 -0.81
N HIS A 51 25.66 -13.70 -0.35
CA HIS A 51 24.30 -13.25 -0.67
C HIS A 51 24.35 -11.80 -1.14
N SER A 52 23.98 -11.56 -2.39
CA SER A 52 23.84 -10.20 -2.92
C SER A 52 22.66 -9.46 -2.27
N TYR A 53 22.68 -8.13 -2.29
CA TYR A 53 21.52 -7.37 -1.82
C TYR A 53 20.29 -7.60 -2.68
N GLU A 54 20.45 -7.89 -3.98
CA GLU A 54 19.34 -8.24 -4.86
C GLU A 54 18.67 -9.54 -4.39
N GLU A 55 19.46 -10.57 -4.12
CA GLU A 55 18.95 -11.84 -3.58
C GLU A 55 18.24 -11.63 -2.25
N MET A 56 18.88 -10.91 -1.31
CA MET A 56 18.33 -10.71 0.03
C MET A 56 17.01 -9.91 0.02
N VAL A 57 16.91 -8.85 -0.78
CA VAL A 57 15.67 -8.05 -0.91
C VAL A 57 14.57 -8.89 -1.57
N CYS A 58 14.89 -9.65 -2.63
CA CYS A 58 13.93 -10.55 -3.27
C CYS A 58 13.47 -11.66 -2.32
N GLN A 59 14.39 -12.27 -1.57
CA GLN A 59 14.06 -13.25 -0.52
C GLN A 59 13.07 -12.65 0.48
N ARG A 60 13.35 -11.45 0.98
CA ARG A 60 12.53 -10.82 2.00
C ARG A 60 11.14 -10.45 1.49
N VAL A 61 11.03 -9.93 0.27
CA VAL A 61 9.73 -9.63 -0.37
C VAL A 61 8.94 -10.92 -0.62
N GLY A 62 9.60 -12.00 -1.09
CA GLY A 62 8.96 -13.31 -1.26
C GLY A 62 8.40 -13.87 0.04
N GLN A 63 9.15 -13.78 1.13
CA GLN A 63 8.69 -14.17 2.47
C GLN A 63 7.45 -13.40 2.90
N ILE A 64 7.47 -12.07 2.76
CA ILE A 64 6.34 -11.20 3.09
C ILE A 64 5.09 -11.58 2.26
N MET A 65 5.25 -11.89 0.98
CA MET A 65 4.15 -12.30 0.10
C MET A 65 3.52 -13.65 0.53
N CYS A 66 4.25 -14.46 1.27
CA CYS A 66 3.76 -15.71 1.88
C CYS A 66 3.34 -15.54 3.36
N GLY A 67 3.27 -14.31 3.87
CA GLY A 67 2.81 -14.02 5.24
C GLY A 67 3.87 -14.10 6.33
N TYR A 68 5.15 -14.22 5.96
CA TYR A 68 6.28 -14.26 6.91
C TYR A 68 6.86 -12.85 7.07
N GLU A 69 6.41 -12.18 8.12
CA GLU A 69 6.68 -10.76 8.33
C GLU A 69 8.02 -10.43 8.99
N ASP A 70 8.63 -11.38 9.70
CA ASP A 70 9.85 -11.13 10.46
C ASP A 70 11.11 -11.67 9.77
N ALA A 71 12.25 -11.05 10.08
CA ALA A 71 13.55 -11.56 9.63
C ALA A 71 13.88 -12.92 10.27
N ASN A 72 13.30 -13.26 11.43
CA ASN A 72 13.45 -14.55 12.09
C ASN A 72 12.99 -15.72 11.22
N ASP A 73 12.02 -15.50 10.33
CA ASP A 73 11.55 -16.51 9.40
C ASP A 73 12.61 -16.93 8.37
N CYS A 74 13.67 -16.11 8.16
CA CYS A 74 14.76 -16.44 7.25
C CYS A 74 15.41 -17.77 7.58
N ASP A 75 15.63 -18.07 8.87
CA ASP A 75 16.35 -19.30 9.27
C ASP A 75 15.56 -20.58 8.94
N ARG A 76 14.25 -20.51 8.91
CA ARG A 76 13.38 -21.61 8.50
C ARG A 76 13.21 -21.70 6.99
N LEU A 77 13.10 -20.56 6.31
CA LEU A 77 12.73 -20.48 4.91
C LEU A 77 13.92 -20.49 3.96
N ARG A 78 15.17 -20.30 4.43
CA ARG A 78 16.35 -20.29 3.58
C ARG A 78 16.57 -21.59 2.80
N HIS A 79 16.02 -22.70 3.31
CA HIS A 79 16.10 -24.03 2.68
C HIS A 79 15.00 -24.25 1.63
N ASP A 80 13.93 -23.44 1.64
CA ASP A 80 12.75 -23.65 0.81
C ASP A 80 13.08 -23.50 -0.69
N SER A 81 12.80 -24.58 -1.46
CA SER A 81 13.13 -24.66 -2.88
C SER A 81 12.37 -23.63 -3.73
N ALA A 82 11.08 -23.34 -3.41
CA ALA A 82 10.30 -22.34 -4.14
C ALA A 82 10.84 -20.94 -3.88
N LEU A 83 11.26 -20.64 -2.63
CA LEU A 83 11.87 -19.36 -2.30
C LEU A 83 13.25 -19.20 -2.98
N LYS A 84 14.10 -20.23 -2.99
CA LYS A 84 15.36 -20.22 -3.74
C LYS A 84 15.14 -19.88 -5.22
N MET A 85 14.18 -20.54 -5.85
CA MET A 85 13.87 -20.30 -7.26
C MET A 85 13.29 -18.91 -7.52
N SER A 86 12.53 -18.36 -6.58
CA SER A 86 11.96 -17.00 -6.72
C SER A 86 13.04 -15.90 -6.76
N VAL A 87 14.21 -16.16 -6.22
CA VAL A 87 15.37 -15.24 -6.25
C VAL A 87 16.38 -15.56 -7.35
N GLY A 88 16.10 -16.57 -8.19
CA GLY A 88 16.94 -16.96 -9.32
C GLY A 88 17.99 -18.02 -9.01
N ARG A 89 17.91 -18.69 -7.85
CA ARG A 89 18.74 -19.85 -7.52
C ARG A 89 18.09 -21.16 -7.96
N LYS A 90 18.88 -22.19 -8.09
CA LYS A 90 18.40 -23.57 -8.25
C LYS A 90 17.87 -24.10 -6.91
N ALA A 91 16.94 -25.06 -6.97
CA ALA A 91 16.47 -25.74 -5.76
C ALA A 91 17.62 -26.43 -4.99
N SER A 92 18.59 -27.00 -5.73
CA SER A 92 19.79 -27.67 -5.21
C SER A 92 20.91 -26.74 -4.73
N ASP A 93 20.82 -25.43 -4.98
CA ASP A 93 21.84 -24.47 -4.55
C ASP A 93 21.92 -24.36 -3.02
N PRO A 94 23.03 -23.85 -2.47
CA PRO A 94 23.16 -23.54 -1.04
C PRO A 94 22.01 -22.69 -0.52
N ASP A 95 21.83 -22.69 0.78
CA ASP A 95 20.79 -21.94 1.46
C ASP A 95 20.82 -20.44 1.16
N LEU A 96 19.66 -19.81 1.25
CA LEU A 96 19.53 -18.36 1.23
C LEU A 96 20.05 -17.74 2.54
N CYS A 97 20.04 -16.41 2.64
CA CYS A 97 20.60 -15.74 3.80
C CYS A 97 19.86 -16.03 5.09
N SER A 98 20.60 -16.09 6.18
CA SER A 98 20.10 -16.28 7.56
C SER A 98 19.53 -14.99 8.14
N GLN A 99 18.80 -15.14 9.25
CA GLN A 99 18.23 -14.03 10.01
C GLN A 99 19.27 -12.95 10.40
N PRO A 100 20.45 -13.26 10.96
CA PRO A 100 21.42 -12.21 11.30
C PRO A 100 21.90 -11.43 10.07
N THR A 101 22.02 -12.08 8.92
CA THR A 101 22.42 -11.43 7.66
C THR A 101 21.33 -10.51 7.14
N MET A 102 20.08 -10.94 7.19
CA MET A 102 18.92 -10.11 6.83
C MET A 102 18.79 -8.90 7.77
N THR A 103 18.94 -9.09 9.06
CA THR A 103 18.89 -8.00 10.06
C THR A 103 19.99 -6.96 9.81
N ARG A 104 21.20 -7.36 9.40
CA ARG A 104 22.26 -6.42 9.02
C ARG A 104 21.85 -5.59 7.81
N LEU A 105 21.25 -6.18 6.78
CA LEU A 105 20.72 -5.44 5.64
C LEU A 105 19.65 -4.44 6.07
N GLU A 106 18.64 -4.88 6.83
CA GLU A 106 17.54 -4.00 7.26
C GLU A 106 18.04 -2.77 8.05
N ASN A 107 19.15 -2.90 8.78
CA ASN A 107 19.73 -1.81 9.57
C ASN A 107 20.84 -1.01 8.85
N HIS A 108 21.26 -1.43 7.66
CA HIS A 108 22.39 -0.81 6.96
C HIS A 108 22.03 0.49 6.25
N LEU A 109 20.77 0.71 5.87
CA LEU A 109 20.39 1.78 4.97
C LEU A 109 20.52 3.18 5.58
N ASP A 110 21.10 4.07 4.82
CA ASP A 110 21.18 5.49 5.15
C ASP A 110 19.93 6.28 4.68
N LYS A 111 19.85 7.53 5.11
CA LYS A 111 18.72 8.41 4.77
C LYS A 111 18.64 8.71 3.26
N LYS A 112 19.77 8.78 2.56
CA LYS A 112 19.83 9.07 1.12
C LYS A 112 19.26 7.90 0.32
N THR A 113 19.64 6.67 0.67
CA THR A 113 19.13 5.45 0.05
C THR A 113 17.62 5.30 0.29
N LEU A 114 17.14 5.53 1.52
CA LEU A 114 15.70 5.49 1.82
C LEU A 114 14.92 6.51 0.99
N TRP A 115 15.49 7.68 0.78
CA TRP A 115 14.89 8.70 -0.07
C TRP A 115 14.83 8.26 -1.55
N ALA A 116 15.91 7.71 -2.08
CA ALA A 116 15.96 7.17 -3.44
C ALA A 116 14.93 6.04 -3.65
N ILE A 117 14.72 5.18 -2.62
CA ILE A 117 13.67 4.15 -2.65
C ILE A 117 12.27 4.79 -2.69
N ALA A 118 12.02 5.85 -1.91
CA ALA A 118 10.74 6.55 -1.96
C ALA A 118 10.46 7.13 -3.37
N GLU A 119 11.46 7.75 -4.00
CA GLU A 119 11.35 8.23 -5.39
C GLU A 119 11.13 7.07 -6.38
N LEU A 120 11.80 5.93 -6.16
CA LEU A 120 11.61 4.74 -6.98
C LEU A 120 10.15 4.26 -6.97
N PHE A 121 9.47 4.28 -5.83
CA PHE A 121 8.05 3.90 -5.77
C PHE A 121 7.19 4.76 -6.70
N VAL A 122 7.40 6.08 -6.71
CA VAL A 122 6.69 7.00 -7.61
C VAL A 122 7.03 6.72 -9.08
N LYS A 123 8.32 6.52 -9.40
CA LYS A 123 8.77 6.14 -10.77
C LYS A 123 8.16 4.82 -11.22
N ASP A 124 8.13 3.84 -10.33
CA ASP A 124 7.62 2.50 -10.61
C ASP A 124 6.10 2.50 -10.81
N TYR A 125 5.36 3.32 -10.05
CA TYR A 125 3.95 3.61 -10.32
C TYR A 125 3.78 4.21 -11.72
N MET A 126 4.53 5.24 -12.07
CA MET A 126 4.43 5.90 -13.38
C MET A 126 4.76 4.95 -14.53
N SER A 127 5.79 4.10 -14.38
CA SER A 127 6.18 3.11 -15.39
C SER A 127 5.15 1.98 -15.59
N SER A 128 4.14 1.89 -14.71
CA SER A 128 3.06 0.92 -14.84
C SER A 128 1.95 1.33 -15.83
N PHE A 129 2.11 2.47 -16.48
CA PHE A 129 1.21 2.97 -17.53
C PHE A 129 1.94 3.00 -18.87
N ASP A 130 1.30 2.54 -19.92
CA ASP A 130 1.85 2.58 -21.28
C ASP A 130 2.02 4.00 -21.79
N LYS A 131 1.17 4.91 -21.35
CA LYS A 131 1.21 6.36 -21.63
C LYS A 131 0.67 7.17 -20.45
N ALA A 132 1.15 8.41 -20.34
CA ALA A 132 0.70 9.34 -19.30
C ALA A 132 -0.83 9.49 -19.31
N PRO A 133 -1.52 9.23 -18.21
CA PRO A 133 -2.97 9.39 -18.12
C PRO A 133 -3.34 10.88 -18.14
N ARG A 134 -4.55 11.19 -18.65
CA ARG A 134 -5.04 12.59 -18.64
C ARG A 134 -5.28 13.12 -17.23
N LYS A 135 -5.60 12.22 -16.29
CA LYS A 135 -5.87 12.55 -14.90
C LYS A 135 -5.48 11.39 -13.99
N ILE A 136 -4.92 11.73 -12.82
CA ILE A 136 -4.73 10.82 -11.69
C ILE A 136 -5.36 11.41 -10.43
N ILE A 137 -5.69 10.55 -9.47
CA ILE A 137 -6.19 10.93 -8.16
C ILE A 137 -5.24 10.38 -7.10
N LEU A 138 -4.60 11.25 -6.35
CA LEU A 138 -3.79 10.88 -5.22
C LEU A 138 -4.68 10.79 -3.97
N ASP A 139 -5.10 9.58 -3.63
CA ASP A 139 -5.75 9.33 -2.34
C ASP A 139 -4.68 9.18 -1.27
N VAL A 140 -4.77 10.01 -0.25
CA VAL A 140 -3.80 10.06 0.84
C VAL A 140 -4.51 9.81 2.16
N ASP A 141 -3.96 8.90 2.95
CA ASP A 141 -4.47 8.60 4.28
C ASP A 141 -3.35 8.17 5.23
N ASP A 142 -3.63 8.28 6.51
CA ASP A 142 -2.78 7.80 7.58
C ASP A 142 -3.30 6.45 8.08
N THR A 143 -2.39 5.62 8.55
CA THR A 143 -2.74 4.40 9.29
C THR A 143 -1.82 4.24 10.48
N ASN A 144 -2.20 3.45 11.46
CA ASN A 144 -1.31 3.09 12.55
C ASN A 144 -0.47 1.86 12.20
N ALA A 145 0.72 1.81 12.75
CA ALA A 145 1.57 0.62 12.78
C ALA A 145 2.09 0.46 14.21
N ASN A 146 1.66 -0.60 14.87
CA ASN A 146 1.92 -0.83 16.28
C ASN A 146 3.40 -1.12 16.54
N THR A 147 3.87 -0.70 17.70
CA THR A 147 5.23 -0.91 18.20
C THR A 147 5.20 -1.64 19.54
N TYR A 148 6.20 -2.46 19.78
CA TYR A 148 6.19 -3.40 20.91
C TYR A 148 7.41 -3.23 21.82
N GLY A 149 7.87 -1.99 22.01
CA GLY A 149 9.01 -1.68 22.84
C GLY A 149 9.52 -0.25 22.67
N ALA A 150 10.71 0.03 23.21
CA ALA A 150 11.37 1.34 23.13
C ALA A 150 11.98 1.60 21.74
N GLN A 151 11.15 1.61 20.71
CA GLN A 151 11.58 1.85 19.34
C GLN A 151 11.75 3.34 19.08
N GLN A 152 12.76 3.69 18.29
CA GLN A 152 13.07 5.09 17.97
C GLN A 152 11.89 5.79 17.29
N LEU A 153 11.43 6.93 17.82
CA LEU A 153 10.28 7.73 17.33
C LEU A 153 8.93 6.99 17.37
N SER A 154 8.83 5.89 18.10
CA SER A 154 7.56 5.38 18.55
C SER A 154 7.01 6.32 19.60
N LEU A 155 5.85 6.91 19.35
CA LEU A 155 5.24 7.91 20.22
C LEU A 155 3.81 7.52 20.52
N PHE A 156 3.34 7.87 21.73
CA PHE A 156 1.94 7.65 22.10
C PHE A 156 1.02 8.49 21.23
N ASN A 157 -0.01 7.84 20.70
CA ASN A 157 -1.02 8.46 19.86
C ASN A 157 -2.36 8.42 20.55
N ASP A 158 -2.86 9.59 20.96
CA ASP A 158 -4.10 9.74 21.73
C ASP A 158 -5.36 9.24 20.97
N TYR A 159 -5.33 9.15 19.65
CA TYR A 159 -6.45 8.66 18.84
C TYR A 159 -6.54 7.13 18.83
N TYR A 160 -5.39 6.46 18.80
CA TYR A 160 -5.31 4.99 18.83
C TYR A 160 -5.11 4.42 20.22
N ASP A 161 -4.87 5.29 21.22
CA ASP A 161 -4.56 4.91 22.61
C ASP A 161 -3.40 3.92 22.75
N GLU A 162 -2.35 4.12 21.91
CA GLU A 162 -1.19 3.21 21.85
C GLU A 162 0.10 3.90 21.39
N TYR A 163 1.24 3.26 21.69
CA TYR A 163 2.53 3.61 21.08
C TYR A 163 2.63 3.01 19.69
N CYS A 164 2.77 3.86 18.69
CA CYS A 164 2.78 3.44 17.29
C CYS A 164 3.64 4.34 16.42
N TYR A 165 3.80 3.94 15.15
CA TYR A 165 4.09 4.83 14.04
C TYR A 165 2.81 5.18 13.29
N MET A 166 2.89 6.24 12.48
CA MET A 166 1.80 6.72 11.62
C MET A 166 2.22 6.69 10.15
N PRO A 167 2.28 5.51 9.51
CA PRO A 167 2.49 5.45 8.08
C PRO A 167 1.49 6.32 7.33
N MET A 168 2.00 7.14 6.40
CA MET A 168 1.21 7.82 5.39
C MET A 168 1.32 7.04 4.11
N VAL A 169 0.20 6.72 3.49
CA VAL A 169 0.16 5.99 2.23
C VAL A 169 -0.53 6.82 1.15
N ILE A 170 -0.02 6.74 -0.07
CA ILE A 170 -0.58 7.39 -1.25
C ILE A 170 -0.92 6.30 -2.26
N PHE A 171 -2.20 6.22 -2.62
CA PHE A 171 -2.69 5.34 -3.68
C PHE A 171 -3.26 6.14 -4.84
N ASP A 172 -3.25 5.56 -6.03
CA ASP A 172 -4.06 6.07 -7.12
C ASP A 172 -5.53 5.71 -6.87
N GLY A 173 -6.32 6.73 -6.57
CA GLY A 173 -7.75 6.60 -6.25
C GLY A 173 -8.63 6.12 -7.40
N MET A 174 -8.07 5.85 -8.57
CA MET A 174 -8.79 5.29 -9.72
C MET A 174 -8.64 3.78 -9.85
N ASN A 175 -7.53 3.21 -9.38
CA ASN A 175 -7.19 1.82 -9.63
C ASN A 175 -6.55 1.08 -8.43
N GLY A 176 -6.21 1.77 -7.35
CA GLY A 176 -5.60 1.16 -6.17
C GLY A 176 -4.10 0.84 -6.29
N LYS A 177 -3.42 1.37 -7.31
CA LYS A 177 -1.95 1.25 -7.39
C LYS A 177 -1.31 2.03 -6.26
N LEU A 178 -0.40 1.40 -5.53
CA LEU A 178 0.39 2.07 -4.50
C LEU A 178 1.41 3.01 -5.15
N ILE A 179 1.36 4.29 -4.76
CA ILE A 179 2.30 5.32 -5.24
C ILE A 179 3.45 5.50 -4.27
N LEU A 180 3.15 5.60 -2.97
CA LEU A 180 4.18 5.79 -1.95
C LEU A 180 3.68 5.36 -0.56
N PRO A 181 4.35 4.43 0.12
CA PRO A 181 4.23 4.24 1.57
C PRO A 181 5.37 4.99 2.27
N LEU A 182 5.06 5.80 3.28
CA LEU A 182 6.05 6.60 4.00
C LEU A 182 5.84 6.49 5.51
N LEU A 183 6.85 6.01 6.25
CA LEU A 183 6.79 5.93 7.70
C LEU A 183 6.91 7.31 8.34
N ARG A 184 6.10 7.56 9.36
CA ARG A 184 6.16 8.77 10.18
C ARG A 184 6.12 8.40 11.66
N PRO A 185 6.67 9.27 12.55
CA PRO A 185 6.51 9.12 14.00
C PRO A 185 5.04 9.01 14.41
N GLY A 186 4.76 8.33 15.51
CA GLY A 186 3.41 8.07 16.00
C GLY A 186 2.61 9.29 16.37
N ARG A 187 3.27 10.40 16.68
CA ARG A 187 2.62 11.68 16.95
C ARG A 187 2.83 12.64 15.80
N ARG A 188 1.77 13.40 15.49
CA ARG A 188 1.91 14.48 14.51
C ARG A 188 2.90 15.51 15.01
N ASN A 189 4.04 15.56 14.37
CA ASN A 189 5.00 16.63 14.61
C ASN A 189 4.69 17.79 13.65
N LYS A 190 4.51 18.99 14.19
CA LYS A 190 4.33 20.21 13.38
C LYS A 190 5.51 20.47 12.43
N SER A 191 6.69 19.93 12.73
CA SER A 191 7.89 20.02 11.89
C SER A 191 7.89 19.04 10.70
N LEU A 192 7.05 17.99 10.70
CA LEU A 192 6.87 17.10 9.57
C LEU A 192 5.89 17.75 8.59
N ASN A 193 6.47 18.46 7.64
CA ASN A 193 5.72 19.18 6.61
C ASN A 193 5.14 18.19 5.57
N ILE A 194 3.94 17.67 5.87
CA ILE A 194 3.17 16.81 4.95
C ILE A 194 3.01 17.49 3.58
N PHE A 195 2.77 18.79 3.57
CA PHE A 195 2.69 19.57 2.34
C PHE A 195 3.98 19.47 1.52
N GLY A 196 5.15 19.59 2.14
CA GLY A 196 6.43 19.45 1.46
C GLY A 196 6.63 18.09 0.80
N ILE A 197 6.13 17.01 1.44
CA ILE A 197 6.17 15.65 0.86
C ILE A 197 5.23 15.55 -0.34
N LEU A 198 3.97 15.95 -0.17
CA LEU A 198 2.95 15.90 -1.22
C LEU A 198 3.35 16.76 -2.42
N ARG A 199 3.88 17.96 -2.17
CA ARG A 199 4.39 18.86 -3.21
C ARG A 199 5.47 18.17 -4.03
N ARG A 200 6.48 17.57 -3.40
CA ARG A 200 7.57 16.87 -4.11
C ARG A 200 7.06 15.72 -4.97
N VAL A 201 6.13 14.92 -4.45
CA VAL A 201 5.52 13.82 -5.21
C VAL A 201 4.77 14.36 -6.43
N ILE A 202 3.98 15.43 -6.26
CA ILE A 202 3.20 16.03 -7.32
C ILE A 202 4.11 16.70 -8.36
N GLU A 203 5.12 17.48 -7.93
CA GLU A 203 6.09 18.13 -8.83
C GLU A 203 6.90 17.08 -9.60
N PHE A 204 7.28 15.97 -8.93
CA PHE A 204 7.99 14.88 -9.59
C PHE A 204 7.12 14.23 -10.69
N ILE A 205 5.86 13.93 -10.40
CA ILE A 205 4.92 13.37 -11.39
C ILE A 205 4.68 14.38 -12.53
N HIS A 206 4.48 15.65 -12.23
CA HIS A 206 4.23 16.68 -13.24
C HIS A 206 5.42 16.91 -14.17
N LYS A 207 6.63 16.80 -13.65
CA LYS A 207 7.86 16.91 -14.48
C LYS A 207 7.89 15.89 -15.61
N GLU A 208 7.50 14.67 -15.33
CA GLU A 208 7.48 13.57 -16.31
C GLU A 208 6.15 13.52 -17.11
N TRP A 209 5.05 13.97 -16.49
CA TRP A 209 3.71 13.97 -17.07
C TRP A 209 3.10 15.39 -17.08
N PRO A 210 3.61 16.32 -17.89
CA PRO A 210 3.26 17.75 -17.83
C PRO A 210 1.81 18.05 -18.18
N HIS A 211 1.11 17.15 -18.87
CA HIS A 211 -0.29 17.32 -19.26
C HIS A 211 -1.28 16.57 -18.37
N THR A 212 -0.79 15.87 -17.34
CA THR A 212 -1.65 15.12 -16.42
C THR A 212 -2.22 16.04 -15.35
N MET A 213 -3.55 16.05 -15.21
CA MET A 213 -4.23 16.70 -14.09
C MET A 213 -4.10 15.82 -12.84
N ILE A 214 -3.66 16.41 -11.74
CA ILE A 214 -3.45 15.70 -10.47
C ILE A 214 -4.46 16.20 -9.44
N GLU A 215 -5.32 15.32 -8.94
CA GLU A 215 -6.26 15.65 -7.86
C GLU A 215 -5.84 14.99 -6.56
N LEU A 216 -5.61 15.78 -5.51
CA LEU A 216 -5.39 15.28 -4.16
C LEU A 216 -6.74 15.05 -3.47
N ARG A 217 -6.97 13.84 -2.91
CA ARG A 217 -8.04 13.57 -1.96
C ARG A 217 -7.47 13.08 -0.64
N GLY A 218 -8.00 13.59 0.45
CA GLY A 218 -7.60 13.19 1.81
C GLY A 218 -8.68 13.53 2.82
N ASP A 219 -8.51 13.07 4.02
CA ASP A 219 -9.37 13.45 5.14
C ASP A 219 -9.10 14.90 5.61
N SER A 220 -9.66 15.31 6.73
CA SER A 220 -9.45 16.65 7.29
C SER A 220 -8.01 16.90 7.75
N HIS A 221 -7.21 15.86 7.92
CA HIS A 221 -5.80 15.95 8.28
C HIS A 221 -4.93 16.53 7.16
N PHE A 222 -5.36 16.34 5.92
CA PHE A 222 -4.68 16.82 4.72
C PHE A 222 -5.23 18.18 4.24
N CYS A 223 -6.12 18.80 5.02
CA CYS A 223 -6.64 20.14 4.78
C CYS A 223 -5.60 21.19 5.21
N SER A 224 -4.59 21.43 4.37
CA SER A 224 -3.52 22.41 4.62
C SER A 224 -3.75 23.69 3.81
N HIS A 225 -3.64 24.85 4.48
CA HIS A 225 -3.77 26.15 3.80
C HIS A 225 -2.58 26.41 2.86
N GLU A 226 -1.38 25.97 3.22
CA GLU A 226 -0.19 26.07 2.36
C GLU A 226 -0.40 25.30 1.06
N PHE A 227 -0.99 24.09 1.13
CA PHE A 227 -1.31 23.32 -0.05
C PHE A 227 -2.38 24.02 -0.92
N MET A 228 -3.43 24.55 -0.30
CA MET A 228 -4.49 25.28 -1.01
C MET A 228 -3.94 26.52 -1.71
N ASP A 229 -3.05 27.27 -1.07
CA ASP A 229 -2.42 28.49 -1.63
C ASP A 229 -1.50 28.12 -2.80
N TRP A 230 -0.71 27.07 -2.64
CA TRP A 230 0.17 26.54 -3.69
C TRP A 230 -0.60 26.12 -4.95
N THR A 231 -1.77 25.49 -4.80
CA THR A 231 -2.59 25.06 -5.95
C THR A 231 -3.14 26.22 -6.78
N ARG A 232 -3.12 27.44 -6.29
CA ARG A 232 -3.60 28.62 -7.03
C ARG A 232 -2.70 28.99 -8.21
N THR A 233 -1.40 28.74 -8.07
CA THR A 233 -0.39 28.98 -9.10
C THR A 233 -0.06 27.71 -9.89
N HIS A 234 -0.54 26.54 -9.44
CA HIS A 234 -0.28 25.25 -10.06
C HIS A 234 -1.60 24.65 -10.59
N LEU A 235 -2.09 25.19 -11.71
CA LEU A 235 -3.43 24.91 -12.25
C LEU A 235 -3.67 23.43 -12.62
N TYR A 236 -2.60 22.66 -12.81
CA TYR A 236 -2.65 21.22 -13.02
C TYR A 236 -2.97 20.42 -11.74
N VAL A 237 -3.00 21.09 -10.56
CA VAL A 237 -3.33 20.48 -9.29
C VAL A 237 -4.74 20.88 -8.85
N LYS A 238 -5.53 19.88 -8.45
CA LYS A 238 -6.83 20.06 -7.81
C LYS A 238 -6.82 19.37 -6.46
N PHE A 239 -7.74 19.75 -5.57
CA PHE A 239 -7.90 19.07 -4.29
C PHE A 239 -9.37 18.97 -3.87
N THR A 240 -9.66 17.95 -3.08
CA THR A 240 -10.88 17.79 -2.32
C THR A 240 -10.55 17.07 -1.01
N THR A 241 -10.61 17.77 0.12
CA THR A 241 -10.28 17.21 1.43
C THR A 241 -11.44 17.37 2.40
N GLY A 242 -11.47 16.50 3.42
CA GLY A 242 -12.33 16.71 4.58
C GLY A 242 -12.04 18.06 5.24
N LEU A 243 -13.03 18.58 5.94
CA LEU A 243 -12.89 19.78 6.76
C LEU A 243 -13.60 19.55 8.09
N SER A 244 -12.87 19.68 9.18
CA SER A 244 -13.45 19.54 10.53
C SER A 244 -14.50 20.60 10.79
N GLY A 245 -15.66 20.19 11.34
CA GLY A 245 -16.73 21.09 11.70
C GLY A 245 -16.31 22.08 12.80
N ASN A 246 -16.87 23.28 12.73
CA ASN A 246 -16.69 24.30 13.77
C ASN A 246 -17.95 25.19 13.88
N PRO A 247 -18.12 25.98 14.94
CA PRO A 247 -19.31 26.80 15.14
C PRO A 247 -19.62 27.77 13.99
N VAL A 248 -18.59 28.30 13.32
CA VAL A 248 -18.77 29.24 12.18
C VAL A 248 -19.36 28.50 10.97
N LEU A 249 -18.87 27.30 10.67
CA LEU A 249 -19.41 26.45 9.60
C LEU A 249 -20.85 26.03 9.92
N MET A 250 -21.13 25.63 11.17
CA MET A 250 -22.48 25.28 11.60
C MET A 250 -23.46 26.44 11.45
N LYS A 251 -23.07 27.66 11.84
CA LYS A 251 -23.88 28.87 11.64
C LYS A 251 -24.19 29.16 10.17
N LYS A 252 -23.25 28.86 9.26
CA LYS A 252 -23.46 29.06 7.80
C LYS A 252 -24.52 28.14 7.19
N ILE A 253 -24.74 26.98 7.78
CA ILE A 253 -25.72 25.98 7.27
C ILE A 253 -26.99 25.91 8.11
N ASP A 254 -27.14 26.73 9.15
CA ASP A 254 -28.25 26.66 10.10
C ASP A 254 -29.64 26.69 9.44
N LYS A 255 -29.85 27.57 8.47
CA LYS A 255 -31.10 27.64 7.70
C LYS A 255 -31.40 26.35 6.93
N GLN A 256 -30.36 25.74 6.30
CA GLN A 256 -30.46 24.51 5.55
C GLN A 256 -30.71 23.31 6.45
N LEU A 257 -30.09 23.31 7.63
CA LEU A 257 -30.28 22.28 8.64
C LEU A 257 -31.71 22.30 9.17
N ARG A 258 -32.23 23.49 9.54
CA ARG A 258 -33.64 23.63 9.98
C ARG A 258 -34.61 23.15 8.92
N ARG A 259 -34.39 23.50 7.64
CA ARG A 259 -35.21 23.00 6.53
C ARG A 259 -35.17 21.48 6.38
N ALA A 260 -33.98 20.89 6.48
CA ALA A 260 -33.81 19.42 6.38
C ALA A 260 -34.52 18.70 7.55
N LYS A 261 -34.47 19.24 8.75
CA LYS A 261 -35.20 18.71 9.91
C LYS A 261 -36.71 18.78 9.71
N GLY A 262 -37.27 19.94 9.27
CA GLY A 262 -38.69 20.09 9.00
C GLY A 262 -39.17 19.22 7.86
N ASP A 263 -38.35 18.94 6.85
CA ASP A 263 -38.68 17.98 5.80
C ASP A 263 -38.76 16.55 6.32
N PHE A 264 -37.81 16.16 7.20
CA PHE A 264 -37.78 14.84 7.84
C PHE A 264 -39.05 14.66 8.72
N GLU A 265 -39.36 15.65 9.55
CA GLU A 265 -40.54 15.63 10.43
C GLU A 265 -41.85 15.51 9.65
N ARG A 266 -41.96 16.14 8.47
CA ARG A 266 -43.16 16.09 7.62
C ARG A 266 -43.34 14.81 6.84
N HIS A 267 -42.21 14.22 6.39
CA HIS A 267 -42.27 13.10 5.43
C HIS A 267 -41.83 11.77 6.06
N HIS A 268 -41.29 11.77 7.29
CA HIS A 268 -40.74 10.61 7.99
C HIS A 268 -39.80 9.76 7.10
N ALA A 269 -39.07 10.43 6.22
CA ALA A 269 -38.12 9.82 5.30
C ALA A 269 -36.74 10.50 5.39
N ASP A 270 -35.69 9.72 5.17
CA ASP A 270 -34.32 10.21 5.18
C ASP A 270 -34.11 11.41 4.25
N VAL A 271 -33.62 12.50 4.80
CA VAL A 271 -33.33 13.73 4.06
C VAL A 271 -31.82 13.88 3.91
N ARG A 272 -31.37 14.00 2.66
CA ARG A 272 -29.97 14.28 2.35
C ARG A 272 -29.86 15.50 1.45
N ARG A 273 -29.11 16.51 1.88
CA ARG A 273 -28.92 17.76 1.15
C ARG A 273 -27.46 18.15 1.07
N TYR A 274 -27.10 18.78 -0.03
CA TYR A 274 -25.76 19.29 -0.28
C TYR A 274 -25.82 20.81 -0.49
N TYR A 275 -25.04 21.53 0.32
CA TYR A 275 -25.01 22.99 0.27
C TYR A 275 -23.58 23.47 0.06
N SER A 276 -23.39 24.39 -0.90
CA SER A 276 -22.09 24.97 -1.23
C SER A 276 -22.04 26.44 -0.85
N PHE A 277 -20.92 26.83 -0.22
CA PHE A 277 -20.67 28.22 0.16
C PHE A 277 -19.16 28.53 0.20
N GLU A 278 -18.84 29.79 0.23
CA GLU A 278 -17.45 30.23 0.44
C GLU A 278 -17.16 30.40 1.93
N TYR A 279 -16.00 29.91 2.36
CA TYR A 279 -15.51 30.00 3.71
C TYR A 279 -14.02 30.34 3.74
N LYS A 280 -13.60 31.10 4.74
CA LYS A 280 -12.21 31.42 5.05
C LYS A 280 -11.99 31.21 6.55
N ALA A 281 -11.13 30.28 6.93
CA ALA A 281 -10.65 30.16 8.31
C ALA A 281 -9.69 31.31 8.65
N LYS A 282 -9.47 31.58 9.93
CA LYS A 282 -8.54 32.66 10.35
C LYS A 282 -7.12 32.46 9.81
N SER A 283 -6.66 31.20 9.70
CA SER A 283 -5.33 30.84 9.20
C SER A 283 -5.24 30.78 7.67
N TRP A 284 -6.35 30.89 6.92
CA TRP A 284 -6.32 30.78 5.48
C TRP A 284 -6.08 32.15 4.83
N THR A 285 -5.26 32.15 3.77
CA THR A 285 -5.00 33.36 2.98
C THR A 285 -6.22 33.76 2.16
N TYR A 286 -6.92 32.76 1.58
CA TYR A 286 -8.02 32.98 0.64
C TYR A 286 -9.28 32.23 1.05
N LYS A 287 -10.45 32.71 0.57
CA LYS A 287 -11.70 31.98 0.64
C LYS A 287 -11.62 30.73 -0.24
N GLN A 288 -12.18 29.63 0.25
CA GLN A 288 -12.28 28.36 -0.46
C GLN A 288 -13.74 27.94 -0.55
N ARG A 289 -14.07 27.17 -1.59
CA ARG A 289 -15.37 26.53 -1.71
C ARG A 289 -15.49 25.40 -0.70
N VAL A 290 -16.49 25.47 0.16
CA VAL A 290 -16.87 24.43 1.12
C VAL A 290 -18.20 23.86 0.72
N ILE A 291 -18.32 22.53 0.84
CA ILE A 291 -19.57 21.81 0.63
C ILE A 291 -19.94 21.11 1.93
N ALA A 292 -21.15 21.36 2.41
CA ALA A 292 -21.74 20.65 3.53
C ALA A 292 -22.67 19.55 3.01
N LYS A 293 -22.50 18.31 3.51
CA LYS A 293 -23.53 17.28 3.47
C LYS A 293 -24.32 17.40 4.76
N ILE A 294 -25.63 17.55 4.64
CA ILE A 294 -26.61 17.58 5.74
C ILE A 294 -27.48 16.35 5.56
N GLU A 295 -27.47 15.46 6.52
CA GLU A 295 -28.25 14.23 6.52
C GLU A 295 -29.05 14.15 7.83
N VAL A 296 -30.35 13.93 7.70
CA VAL A 296 -31.28 13.76 8.83
C VAL A 296 -31.99 12.44 8.62
N THR A 297 -31.83 11.53 9.56
CA THR A 297 -32.40 10.18 9.54
C THR A 297 -33.04 9.88 10.91
N ASP A 298 -33.66 8.72 11.06
CA ASP A 298 -34.10 8.17 12.34
C ASP A 298 -32.99 8.06 13.39
N LYS A 299 -31.72 7.88 12.94
CA LYS A 299 -30.52 7.83 13.80
C LYS A 299 -30.00 9.20 14.21
N GLY A 300 -30.65 10.29 13.74
CA GLY A 300 -30.30 11.66 14.05
C GLY A 300 -29.66 12.44 12.90
N VAL A 301 -28.92 13.48 13.26
CA VAL A 301 -28.32 14.43 12.29
C VAL A 301 -26.86 14.13 12.09
N ASN A 302 -26.44 13.95 10.84
CA ASN A 302 -25.06 13.78 10.43
C ASN A 302 -24.64 14.90 9.47
N ILE A 303 -23.70 15.73 9.90
CA ILE A 303 -23.17 16.85 9.11
C ILE A 303 -21.68 16.62 8.85
N ARG A 304 -21.29 16.74 7.58
CA ARG A 304 -19.90 16.63 7.15
C ARG A 304 -19.56 17.78 6.21
N PHE A 305 -18.34 18.28 6.33
CA PHE A 305 -17.83 19.34 5.47
C PHE A 305 -16.64 18.83 4.66
N ILE A 306 -16.56 19.29 3.42
CA ILE A 306 -15.37 19.15 2.56
C ILE A 306 -15.01 20.51 1.99
N VAL A 307 -13.71 20.70 1.73
CA VAL A 307 -13.20 21.86 1.01
C VAL A 307 -12.60 21.42 -0.31
N THR A 308 -12.80 22.21 -1.36
CA THR A 308 -12.40 21.81 -2.72
C THR A 308 -12.04 22.98 -3.61
N SER A 309 -11.08 22.75 -4.52
CA SER A 309 -10.77 23.65 -5.63
C SER A 309 -11.71 23.51 -6.83
N ASN A 310 -12.59 22.49 -6.83
CA ASN A 310 -13.55 22.31 -7.92
C ASN A 310 -14.70 23.30 -7.81
N ARG A 311 -14.78 24.24 -8.75
CA ARG A 311 -15.79 25.33 -8.74
C ARG A 311 -17.01 25.04 -9.62
N ASN A 312 -16.88 24.19 -10.64
CA ASN A 312 -17.86 24.09 -11.72
C ASN A 312 -18.93 22.99 -11.50
N ASN A 313 -18.61 21.94 -10.74
CA ASN A 313 -19.54 20.84 -10.57
C ASN A 313 -20.56 21.10 -9.45
N LYS A 314 -21.74 20.50 -9.57
CA LYS A 314 -22.77 20.51 -8.52
C LYS A 314 -22.22 19.98 -7.20
N PRO A 315 -22.64 20.54 -6.04
CA PRO A 315 -22.12 20.14 -4.73
C PRO A 315 -22.20 18.64 -4.48
N GLU A 316 -23.33 18.04 -4.82
CA GLU A 316 -23.56 16.59 -4.69
C GLU A 316 -22.56 15.76 -5.50
N THR A 317 -22.30 16.16 -6.76
CA THR A 317 -21.33 15.45 -7.62
C THR A 317 -19.92 15.48 -7.05
N VAL A 318 -19.49 16.63 -6.52
CA VAL A 318 -18.17 16.75 -5.87
C VAL A 318 -18.12 15.89 -4.61
N TYR A 319 -19.17 15.94 -3.79
CA TYR A 319 -19.23 15.15 -2.56
C TYR A 319 -19.23 13.64 -2.84
N ARG A 320 -20.01 13.15 -3.82
CA ARG A 320 -19.99 11.73 -4.22
C ARG A 320 -18.62 11.28 -4.71
N ARG A 321 -17.89 12.13 -5.46
CA ARG A 321 -16.51 11.83 -5.87
C ARG A 321 -15.56 11.75 -4.67
N TYR A 322 -15.74 12.64 -3.69
CA TYR A 322 -14.99 12.59 -2.43
C TYR A 322 -15.25 11.28 -1.66
N CYS A 323 -16.50 10.83 -1.57
CA CYS A 323 -16.84 9.58 -0.88
C CYS A 323 -16.14 8.35 -1.45
N LYS A 324 -15.72 8.36 -2.74
CA LYS A 324 -14.94 7.27 -3.33
C LYS A 324 -13.56 7.10 -2.64
N ARG A 325 -13.11 8.07 -1.82
CA ARG A 325 -11.93 7.91 -0.96
C ARG A 325 -12.08 6.71 -0.01
N GLY A 326 -13.30 6.38 0.41
CA GLY A 326 -13.54 5.22 1.28
C GLY A 326 -13.00 3.89 0.72
N THR A 327 -12.84 3.77 -0.60
CA THR A 327 -12.21 2.60 -1.22
C THR A 327 -10.74 2.44 -0.79
N MET A 328 -10.06 3.52 -0.45
CA MET A 328 -8.67 3.49 0.03
C MET A 328 -8.52 2.68 1.34
N GLU A 329 -9.53 2.66 2.19
CA GLU A 329 -9.54 1.87 3.43
C GLU A 329 -9.36 0.36 3.12
N LEU A 330 -9.92 -0.11 1.99
CA LEU A 330 -9.74 -1.49 1.53
C LEU A 330 -8.30 -1.73 1.07
N TRP A 331 -7.69 -0.78 0.36
CA TRP A 331 -6.29 -0.91 -0.09
C TRP A 331 -5.30 -0.82 1.07
N ILE A 332 -5.59 0.01 2.08
CA ILE A 332 -4.82 0.04 3.33
C ILE A 332 -4.94 -1.31 4.05
N LYS A 333 -6.14 -1.88 4.12
CA LYS A 333 -6.36 -3.21 4.67
C LYS A 333 -5.59 -4.27 3.90
N ASP A 334 -5.61 -4.21 2.58
CA ASP A 334 -4.83 -5.09 1.71
C ASP A 334 -3.31 -4.95 1.96
N LEU A 335 -2.80 -3.73 2.14
CA LEU A 335 -1.40 -3.50 2.50
C LEU A 335 -1.06 -4.08 3.89
N LYS A 336 -1.99 -3.99 4.85
CA LYS A 336 -1.83 -4.58 6.20
C LYS A 336 -1.82 -6.11 6.18
N TYR A 337 -2.39 -6.78 5.20
CA TYR A 337 -2.22 -8.23 5.06
C TYR A 337 -0.77 -8.63 4.78
N PHE A 338 0.04 -7.74 4.20
CA PHE A 338 1.50 -7.88 4.11
C PHE A 338 2.22 -7.35 5.36
N ARG A 339 1.51 -7.13 6.46
CA ARG A 339 2.01 -6.73 7.79
C ARG A 339 2.62 -5.33 7.84
N ALA A 340 2.17 -4.42 6.97
CA ALA A 340 2.57 -3.02 7.02
C ALA A 340 2.14 -2.26 8.30
N ASP A 341 1.38 -2.93 9.15
CA ASP A 341 1.00 -2.48 10.49
C ASP A 341 1.91 -3.00 11.61
N ARG A 342 2.96 -3.79 11.28
CA ARG A 342 3.88 -4.35 12.26
C ARG A 342 5.31 -3.88 12.04
N MET A 343 5.81 -3.08 12.98
CA MET A 343 7.16 -2.53 12.98
C MET A 343 7.94 -3.06 14.17
N SER A 344 8.90 -3.97 13.93
CA SER A 344 9.61 -4.67 15.00
C SER A 344 11.09 -4.31 15.11
N CYS A 345 11.64 -3.44 14.23
CA CYS A 345 13.02 -2.97 14.35
C CYS A 345 13.16 -1.86 15.39
N SER A 346 14.32 -1.79 16.07
CA SER A 346 14.61 -0.72 17.04
C SER A 346 14.78 0.65 16.36
N SER A 347 15.41 0.69 15.18
CA SER A 347 15.71 1.89 14.42
C SER A 347 14.53 2.34 13.57
N PHE A 348 14.23 3.64 13.55
CA PHE A 348 13.24 4.23 12.66
C PHE A 348 13.57 4.02 11.17
N LYS A 349 14.85 4.11 10.80
CA LYS A 349 15.30 3.88 9.42
C LYS A 349 15.07 2.43 8.97
N ALA A 350 15.33 1.47 9.82
CA ALA A 350 15.07 0.06 9.54
C ALA A 350 13.57 -0.21 9.38
N ASN A 351 12.72 0.37 10.22
CA ASN A 351 11.27 0.27 10.07
C ASN A 351 10.75 0.99 8.80
N MET A 352 11.37 2.11 8.39
CA MET A 352 11.08 2.75 7.11
C MET A 352 11.41 1.81 5.94
N PHE A 353 12.56 1.14 5.97
CA PHE A 353 12.92 0.17 4.95
C PHE A 353 11.96 -1.02 4.93
N ARG A 354 11.57 -1.55 6.10
CA ARG A 354 10.54 -2.59 6.19
C ARG A 354 9.22 -2.17 5.55
N LEU A 355 8.78 -0.94 5.79
CA LEU A 355 7.56 -0.43 5.15
C LEU A 355 7.68 -0.44 3.61
N PHE A 356 8.86 -0.11 3.08
CA PHE A 356 9.11 -0.23 1.64
C PHE A 356 9.10 -1.70 1.15
N LEU A 357 9.60 -2.64 1.95
CA LEU A 357 9.52 -4.07 1.59
C LEU A 357 8.06 -4.57 1.58
N TYR A 358 7.23 -4.15 2.54
CA TYR A 358 5.80 -4.44 2.55
C TYR A 358 5.09 -3.79 1.35
N GLY A 359 5.44 -2.55 1.01
CA GLY A 359 4.97 -1.89 -0.20
C GLY A 359 5.39 -2.61 -1.48
N ALA A 360 6.63 -3.12 -1.54
CA ALA A 360 7.13 -3.91 -2.67
C ALA A 360 6.38 -5.24 -2.83
N ALA A 361 6.04 -5.91 -1.72
CA ALA A 361 5.19 -7.10 -1.74
C ALA A 361 3.79 -6.79 -2.29
N TYR A 362 3.18 -5.69 -1.83
CA TYR A 362 1.89 -5.23 -2.35
C TYR A 362 1.94 -4.96 -3.86
N VAL A 363 2.92 -4.19 -4.33
CA VAL A 363 3.08 -3.86 -5.76
C VAL A 363 3.29 -5.11 -6.59
N THR A 364 4.09 -6.08 -6.11
CA THR A 364 4.34 -7.35 -6.80
C THR A 364 3.07 -8.18 -6.90
N ALA A 365 2.33 -8.34 -5.79
CA ALA A 365 1.06 -9.06 -5.78
C ALA A 365 0.00 -8.38 -6.67
N TYR A 366 -0.09 -7.05 -6.61
CA TYR A 366 -0.99 -6.27 -7.47
C TYR A 366 -0.70 -6.52 -8.95
N ARG A 367 0.58 -6.53 -9.35
CA ARG A 367 1.00 -6.79 -10.73
C ARG A 367 0.71 -8.22 -11.17
N LEU A 368 0.97 -9.19 -10.32
CA LEU A 368 0.62 -10.59 -10.62
C LEU A 368 -0.88 -10.71 -10.88
N LYS A 369 -1.71 -10.18 -9.98
CA LYS A 369 -3.17 -10.20 -10.11
C LYS A 369 -3.63 -9.54 -11.41
N SER A 370 -3.18 -8.31 -11.67
CA SER A 370 -3.68 -7.50 -12.80
C SER A 370 -3.11 -7.89 -14.17
N LYS A 371 -1.99 -8.61 -14.22
CA LYS A 371 -1.34 -9.01 -15.49
C LYS A 371 -1.40 -10.51 -15.71
N ALA A 372 -0.81 -11.31 -14.83
CA ALA A 372 -0.72 -12.75 -14.99
C ALA A 372 -2.06 -13.46 -14.78
N PHE A 373 -2.87 -12.97 -13.85
CA PHE A 373 -4.22 -13.47 -13.56
C PHE A 373 -5.34 -12.65 -14.18
N SER A 374 -5.03 -11.80 -15.17
CA SER A 374 -6.05 -11.02 -15.88
C SER A 374 -7.12 -11.93 -16.48
N ASN A 375 -8.38 -11.51 -16.37
CA ASN A 375 -9.56 -12.28 -16.82
C ASN A 375 -9.77 -13.63 -16.11
N THR A 376 -9.19 -13.84 -14.94
CA THR A 376 -9.49 -14.98 -14.07
C THR A 376 -10.18 -14.50 -12.79
N GLU A 377 -10.79 -15.43 -12.02
CA GLU A 377 -11.38 -15.12 -10.72
C GLU A 377 -10.35 -14.59 -9.70
N VAL A 378 -9.07 -14.87 -9.90
CA VAL A 378 -7.98 -14.44 -9.01
C VAL A 378 -7.71 -12.94 -9.12
N GLU A 379 -7.99 -12.33 -10.27
CA GLU A 379 -7.80 -10.89 -10.50
C GLU A 379 -8.50 -10.03 -9.46
N VAL A 380 -9.69 -10.44 -9.02
CA VAL A 380 -10.53 -9.68 -8.06
C VAL A 380 -10.34 -10.10 -6.59
N PHE A 381 -9.42 -11.01 -6.30
CA PHE A 381 -9.15 -11.41 -4.91
C PHE A 381 -8.64 -10.23 -4.07
N THR A 382 -9.00 -10.21 -2.78
CA THR A 382 -8.26 -9.42 -1.79
C THR A 382 -6.83 -9.96 -1.66
N MET A 383 -5.91 -9.16 -1.13
CA MET A 383 -4.54 -9.64 -0.92
C MET A 383 -4.48 -10.80 0.07
N ASP A 384 -5.37 -10.86 1.07
CA ASP A 384 -5.51 -12.01 1.96
C ASP A 384 -5.89 -13.30 1.21
N SER A 385 -6.90 -13.21 0.36
CA SER A 385 -7.32 -14.36 -0.46
C SER A 385 -6.23 -14.78 -1.45
N PHE A 386 -5.53 -13.83 -2.05
CA PHE A 386 -4.42 -14.08 -2.96
C PHE A 386 -3.27 -14.80 -2.23
N MET A 387 -2.87 -14.31 -1.07
CA MET A 387 -1.85 -14.95 -0.24
C MET A 387 -2.23 -16.38 0.11
N LYS A 388 -3.42 -16.58 0.71
CA LYS A 388 -3.86 -17.88 1.23
C LYS A 388 -4.14 -18.93 0.15
N ARG A 389 -4.59 -18.51 -1.04
CA ARG A 389 -5.08 -19.44 -2.07
C ARG A 389 -4.13 -19.62 -3.23
N ILE A 390 -3.21 -18.67 -3.46
CA ILE A 390 -2.25 -18.72 -4.55
C ILE A 390 -0.82 -18.82 -4.01
N MET A 391 -0.39 -17.89 -3.15
CA MET A 391 0.98 -17.87 -2.67
C MET A 391 1.31 -19.10 -1.81
N LEU A 392 0.40 -19.48 -0.92
CA LEU A 392 0.53 -20.64 -0.02
C LEU A 392 0.00 -21.95 -0.64
N SER A 393 0.27 -22.17 -1.90
CA SER A 393 -0.05 -23.44 -2.59
C SER A 393 1.10 -24.43 -2.41
N ALA A 394 0.76 -25.68 -2.03
CA ALA A 394 1.76 -26.75 -1.97
C ALA A 394 2.26 -27.08 -3.38
N VAL A 395 3.57 -27.20 -3.54
CA VAL A 395 4.22 -27.57 -4.80
C VAL A 395 5.39 -28.53 -4.54
N PHE A 396 5.51 -29.55 -5.36
CA PHE A 396 6.71 -30.40 -5.42
C PHE A 396 7.55 -29.95 -6.61
N ILE A 397 8.83 -29.63 -6.37
CA ILE A 397 9.76 -29.10 -7.35
C ILE A 397 10.73 -30.20 -7.78
N THR A 398 10.77 -30.47 -9.08
CA THR A 398 11.76 -31.41 -9.66
C THR A 398 12.68 -30.63 -10.58
N GLU A 399 13.93 -30.47 -10.19
CA GLU A 399 14.96 -29.83 -11.01
C GLU A 399 15.76 -30.91 -11.75
N LYS A 400 15.87 -30.77 -13.05
CA LYS A 400 16.71 -31.60 -13.94
C LYS A 400 17.64 -30.71 -14.75
N LYS A 401 18.60 -31.31 -15.43
CA LYS A 401 19.61 -30.55 -16.21
C LYS A 401 18.97 -29.64 -17.26
N THR A 402 17.84 -30.03 -17.86
CA THR A 402 17.22 -29.34 -18.98
C THR A 402 15.86 -28.73 -18.70
N PHE A 403 15.26 -29.02 -17.54
CA PHE A 403 13.95 -28.47 -17.16
C PHE A 403 13.76 -28.41 -15.66
N VAL A 404 12.85 -27.58 -15.24
CA VAL A 404 12.27 -27.57 -13.90
C VAL A 404 10.79 -27.88 -14.01
N ARG A 405 10.30 -28.81 -13.19
CA ARG A 405 8.88 -29.17 -13.10
C ARG A 405 8.31 -28.73 -11.77
N PHE A 406 7.21 -28.01 -11.83
CA PHE A 406 6.41 -27.62 -10.68
C PHE A 406 5.15 -28.47 -10.65
N SER A 407 5.03 -29.38 -9.67
CA SER A 407 3.90 -30.30 -9.53
C SER A 407 2.99 -29.80 -8.43
N PHE A 408 1.86 -29.23 -8.82
CA PHE A 408 0.76 -28.85 -7.91
C PHE A 408 -0.23 -29.99 -7.79
N SER A 409 -1.10 -29.94 -6.76
CA SER A 409 -2.21 -30.88 -6.64
C SER A 409 -3.15 -30.79 -7.85
N PRO A 410 -3.55 -31.91 -8.47
CA PRO A 410 -4.52 -31.91 -9.58
C PRO A 410 -5.92 -31.43 -9.13
N HIS A 411 -6.17 -31.38 -7.84
CA HIS A 411 -7.41 -30.86 -7.24
C HIS A 411 -7.25 -29.42 -6.72
N HIS A 412 -6.22 -28.68 -7.14
CA HIS A 412 -6.06 -27.30 -6.76
C HIS A 412 -7.21 -26.46 -7.31
N ARG A 413 -7.94 -25.77 -6.42
CA ARG A 413 -9.17 -25.04 -6.79
C ARG A 413 -8.98 -24.01 -7.92
N HIS A 414 -7.79 -23.45 -8.06
CA HIS A 414 -7.45 -22.40 -9.04
C HIS A 414 -6.43 -22.90 -10.05
N LEU A 415 -6.49 -24.18 -10.43
CA LEU A 415 -5.54 -24.83 -11.33
C LEU A 415 -5.46 -24.11 -12.68
N GLU A 416 -6.61 -23.81 -13.27
CA GLU A 416 -6.70 -23.15 -14.59
C GLU A 416 -6.09 -21.75 -14.54
N ALA A 417 -6.40 -20.95 -13.50
CA ALA A 417 -5.85 -19.62 -13.31
C ALA A 417 -4.32 -19.64 -13.13
N ILE A 418 -3.79 -20.60 -12.34
CA ILE A 418 -2.35 -20.78 -12.16
C ILE A 418 -1.68 -21.19 -13.48
N SER A 419 -2.27 -22.12 -14.24
CA SER A 419 -1.75 -22.53 -15.55
C SER A 419 -1.71 -21.38 -16.53
N GLN A 420 -2.76 -20.56 -16.59
CA GLN A 420 -2.80 -19.35 -17.41
C GLN A 420 -1.69 -18.36 -17.00
N ALA A 421 -1.53 -18.13 -15.69
CA ALA A 421 -0.52 -17.22 -15.17
C ALA A 421 0.91 -17.69 -15.49
N LEU A 422 1.19 -18.98 -15.33
CA LEU A 422 2.48 -19.59 -15.69
C LEU A 422 2.78 -19.41 -17.20
N THR A 423 1.80 -19.68 -18.06
CA THR A 423 1.94 -19.49 -19.52
C THR A 423 2.21 -18.03 -19.85
N SER A 424 1.43 -17.10 -19.27
CA SER A 424 1.59 -15.65 -19.51
C SER A 424 2.95 -15.11 -19.05
N LEU A 425 3.52 -15.63 -17.97
CA LEU A 425 4.81 -15.18 -17.45
C LEU A 425 6.01 -15.82 -18.15
N SER A 426 5.81 -16.99 -18.80
CA SER A 426 6.86 -17.71 -19.52
C SER A 426 7.02 -17.24 -20.97
N ALA A 427 6.03 -16.54 -21.51
CA ALA A 427 6.07 -15.92 -22.84
C ALA A 427 6.85 -14.59 -22.80
#